data_7d8c036cbd2574460a990a88d1a7179d
#
_entry.id   7d8c036cbd2574460a990a88d1a7179d
#
_cell.length_a   1.000
_cell.length_b   1.000
_cell.length_c   1.000
_cell.angle_alpha   90.00
_cell.angle_beta   90.00
_cell.angle_gamma   90.00
#
_symmetry.space_group_name_H-M   'P 1'
#
loop_
_entity.id
_entity.type
_entity.pdbx_description
1 polymer ?
#
loop_
_entity_poly.entity_id
_entity_poly.type
_entity_poly.pdbx_seq_one_letter_code
_entity_poly.pdbx_strand_id
1 'polypeptide(L)'
;MDEYDWADQERLVQQDLEEIERNMNELSLVINQNPGSIDINFDALEEQLDKKLSEYKGAVFTESSKAIAKAEVASLRKLKKDIEDSRKAVKKKWMEPYEQFEKKMKSLSAKVDEPINAINEQVQAFEEKRKQEKRELIRNLYEDTLADYEDCRDYISLDKLYDSKWENASVSAKSIKKDMMERMSGIQTAVSSIKAMHSDKEEDALVLYKQTLDLNRALQMISVYEQNKAEALKREEERRKQEEERRIQAEIERAKM
;
A
#
# COMPACT_ATOMS: atom_id res chain seq x y z
N MET A 1 -4.11 40.25 -6.84
CA MET A 1 -3.96 38.77 -6.83
C MET A 1 -5.31 38.25 -6.44
N ASP A 2 -6.09 37.92 -7.48
CA ASP A 2 -7.52 37.67 -7.39
C ASP A 2 -7.78 36.50 -6.45
N GLU A 3 -8.67 36.72 -5.51
CA GLU A 3 -9.26 35.70 -4.66
C GLU A 3 -9.98 34.72 -5.60
N TYR A 4 -9.34 33.62 -5.92
CA TYR A 4 -9.92 32.53 -6.70
C TYR A 4 -11.16 32.06 -5.92
N ASP A 5 -12.33 32.32 -6.49
CA ASP A 5 -13.62 31.98 -5.87
C ASP A 5 -13.82 30.45 -5.94
N TRP A 6 -13.33 29.76 -4.92
CA TRP A 6 -13.47 28.30 -4.78
C TRP A 6 -14.94 27.86 -4.79
N ALA A 7 -15.85 28.71 -4.32
CA ALA A 7 -17.27 28.41 -4.28
C ALA A 7 -17.89 28.34 -5.69
N ASP A 8 -17.43 29.16 -6.63
CA ASP A 8 -17.86 29.10 -8.01
C ASP A 8 -17.32 27.85 -8.72
N GLN A 9 -16.09 27.44 -8.44
CA GLN A 9 -15.54 26.19 -8.99
C GLN A 9 -16.24 24.94 -8.44
N GLU A 10 -16.53 24.89 -7.15
CA GLU A 10 -17.30 23.78 -6.55
C GLU A 10 -18.70 23.69 -7.17
N ARG A 11 -19.35 24.82 -7.42
CA ARG A 11 -20.68 24.85 -8.05
C ARG A 11 -20.65 24.36 -9.49
N LEU A 12 -19.64 24.74 -10.27
CA LEU A 12 -19.47 24.27 -11.66
C LEU A 12 -19.22 22.75 -11.68
N VAL A 13 -18.34 22.23 -10.84
CA VAL A 13 -18.09 20.79 -10.72
C VAL A 13 -19.37 20.04 -10.32
N GLN A 14 -20.16 20.58 -9.41
CA GLN A 14 -21.42 19.98 -9.01
C GLN A 14 -22.43 19.93 -10.16
N GLN A 15 -22.53 21.00 -10.96
CA GLN A 15 -23.39 21.02 -12.15
C GLN A 15 -22.95 19.99 -13.20
N ASP A 16 -21.65 19.89 -13.45
CA ASP A 16 -21.08 18.89 -14.38
C ASP A 16 -21.38 17.45 -13.90
N LEU A 17 -21.27 17.17 -12.60
CA LEU A 17 -21.62 15.88 -12.03
C LEU A 17 -23.09 15.53 -12.18
N GLU A 18 -24.00 16.49 -11.94
CA GLU A 18 -25.44 16.30 -12.14
C GLU A 18 -25.81 16.08 -13.63
N GLU A 19 -25.09 16.73 -14.55
CA GLU A 19 -25.27 16.50 -15.99
C GLU A 19 -24.78 15.10 -16.40
N ILE A 20 -23.63 14.65 -15.87
CA ILE A 20 -23.11 13.28 -16.10
C ILE A 20 -24.13 12.24 -15.60
N GLU A 21 -24.65 12.39 -14.39
CA GLU A 21 -25.66 11.49 -13.84
C GLU A 21 -26.94 11.44 -14.69
N ARG A 22 -27.39 12.60 -15.20
CA ARG A 22 -28.57 12.70 -16.07
C ARG A 22 -28.35 11.97 -17.38
N ASN A 23 -27.21 12.20 -18.03
CA ASN A 23 -26.86 11.56 -19.30
C ASN A 23 -26.70 10.04 -19.18
N MET A 24 -26.21 9.55 -18.06
CA MET A 24 -26.08 8.10 -17.80
C MET A 24 -27.43 7.43 -17.58
N ASN A 25 -28.43 8.14 -17.02
CA ASN A 25 -29.77 7.62 -16.78
C ASN A 25 -30.66 7.53 -18.04
N GLU A 26 -30.25 8.11 -19.18
CA GLU A 26 -30.97 8.01 -20.46
C GLU A 26 -30.79 6.63 -21.13
N LEU A 27 -29.77 5.85 -20.77
CA LEU A 27 -29.56 4.51 -21.30
C LEU A 27 -30.42 3.50 -20.55
N SER A 28 -31.62 3.17 -21.09
CA SER A 28 -32.48 2.16 -20.53
C SER A 28 -32.28 0.79 -21.20
N LEU A 29 -32.04 -0.24 -20.39
CA LEU A 29 -31.96 -1.62 -20.85
C LEU A 29 -33.36 -2.25 -20.83
N VAL A 30 -33.95 -2.48 -22.02
CA VAL A 30 -35.23 -3.17 -22.16
C VAL A 30 -34.99 -4.63 -22.52
N ILE A 31 -35.34 -5.54 -21.60
CA ILE A 31 -35.18 -6.98 -21.80
C ILE A 31 -36.57 -7.60 -21.94
N ASN A 32 -36.89 -8.17 -23.12
CA ASN A 32 -38.03 -9.00 -23.36
C ASN A 32 -37.58 -10.45 -23.44
N GLN A 33 -37.92 -11.24 -22.40
CA GLN A 33 -37.57 -12.65 -22.34
C GLN A 33 -38.83 -13.50 -22.39
N ASN A 34 -38.89 -14.43 -23.35
CA ASN A 34 -39.88 -15.48 -23.39
C ASN A 34 -39.26 -16.78 -22.90
N PRO A 35 -39.56 -17.24 -21.67
CA PRO A 35 -39.08 -18.54 -21.19
C PRO A 35 -39.62 -19.62 -22.08
N GLY A 36 -38.72 -20.45 -22.63
CA GLY A 36 -39.17 -21.65 -23.37
C GLY A 36 -39.70 -22.71 -22.45
N SER A 37 -40.37 -23.72 -23.01
CA SER A 37 -40.75 -24.97 -22.33
C SER A 37 -40.07 -26.15 -23.00
N ILE A 38 -39.78 -27.18 -22.23
CA ILE A 38 -39.28 -28.47 -22.73
C ILE A 38 -40.32 -29.51 -22.33
N ASP A 39 -41.04 -29.96 -23.31
CA ASP A 39 -42.05 -31.02 -23.11
C ASP A 39 -41.48 -32.36 -23.57
N ILE A 40 -41.51 -33.31 -22.67
CA ILE A 40 -41.08 -34.69 -22.89
C ILE A 40 -42.07 -35.61 -22.22
N ASN A 41 -42.36 -36.72 -22.87
CA ASN A 41 -43.23 -37.78 -22.37
C ASN A 41 -42.51 -38.65 -21.32
N PHE A 42 -42.03 -38.00 -20.21
CA PHE A 42 -41.23 -38.68 -19.17
C PHE A 42 -41.94 -39.90 -18.60
N ASP A 43 -43.22 -39.78 -18.22
CA ASP A 43 -43.98 -40.87 -17.60
C ASP A 43 -44.06 -42.12 -18.53
N ALA A 44 -44.30 -41.90 -19.83
CA ALA A 44 -44.35 -42.97 -20.80
C ALA A 44 -42.98 -43.61 -21.06
N LEU A 45 -41.90 -42.80 -21.04
CA LEU A 45 -40.55 -43.29 -21.18
C LEU A 45 -40.07 -44.09 -19.96
N GLU A 46 -40.44 -43.61 -18.75
CA GLU A 46 -40.14 -44.28 -17.49
C GLU A 46 -40.83 -45.63 -17.42
N GLU A 47 -42.13 -45.71 -17.74
CA GLU A 47 -42.89 -46.96 -17.79
C GLU A 47 -42.26 -47.96 -18.77
N GLN A 48 -41.93 -47.51 -19.99
CA GLN A 48 -41.28 -48.37 -20.99
C GLN A 48 -39.88 -48.85 -20.54
N LEU A 49 -39.12 -47.97 -19.89
CA LEU A 49 -37.79 -48.25 -19.37
C LEU A 49 -37.89 -49.27 -18.22
N ASP A 50 -38.80 -49.06 -17.27
CA ASP A 50 -39.04 -49.99 -16.15
C ASP A 50 -39.49 -51.33 -16.61
N LYS A 51 -40.38 -51.41 -17.59
CA LYS A 51 -40.79 -52.67 -18.21
C LYS A 51 -39.62 -53.41 -18.83
N LYS A 52 -38.78 -52.69 -19.60
CA LYS A 52 -37.58 -53.30 -20.23
C LYS A 52 -36.54 -53.73 -19.21
N LEU A 53 -36.32 -52.92 -18.14
CA LEU A 53 -35.36 -53.24 -17.09
C LEU A 53 -35.83 -54.32 -16.13
N SER A 54 -37.18 -54.55 -16.01
CA SER A 54 -37.73 -55.61 -15.19
C SER A 54 -37.31 -57.01 -15.68
N GLU A 55 -37.04 -57.17 -16.96
CA GLU A 55 -36.52 -58.43 -17.55
C GLU A 55 -35.14 -58.82 -16.99
N TYR A 56 -34.36 -57.84 -16.51
CA TYR A 56 -33.06 -58.08 -15.92
C TYR A 56 -33.05 -58.27 -14.41
N LYS A 57 -34.20 -57.91 -13.74
CA LYS A 57 -34.34 -58.10 -12.29
C LYS A 57 -34.43 -59.60 -11.97
N GLY A 58 -33.37 -60.14 -11.39
CA GLY A 58 -33.29 -61.56 -11.03
C GLY A 58 -32.75 -62.47 -12.13
N ALA A 59 -32.32 -61.93 -13.27
CA ALA A 59 -31.65 -62.74 -14.33
C ALA A 59 -30.35 -63.34 -13.80
N VAL A 60 -30.22 -64.66 -13.91
CA VAL A 60 -28.99 -65.40 -13.53
C VAL A 60 -28.27 -65.82 -14.81
N PHE A 61 -27.07 -65.33 -14.99
CA PHE A 61 -26.21 -65.71 -16.12
C PHE A 61 -25.22 -66.76 -15.68
N THR A 62 -25.08 -67.81 -16.49
CA THR A 62 -24.12 -68.89 -16.33
C THR A 62 -22.90 -68.66 -17.21
N GLU A 63 -21.84 -69.44 -17.04
CA GLU A 63 -20.62 -69.34 -17.89
C GLU A 63 -20.95 -69.57 -19.38
N SER A 64 -21.91 -70.44 -19.68
CA SER A 64 -22.38 -70.69 -21.06
C SER A 64 -23.12 -69.49 -21.67
N SER A 65 -23.75 -68.62 -20.85
CA SER A 65 -24.47 -67.44 -21.31
C SER A 65 -23.67 -66.14 -21.19
N LYS A 66 -22.40 -66.21 -20.84
CA LYS A 66 -21.49 -65.07 -20.64
C LYS A 66 -21.42 -64.14 -21.86
N ALA A 67 -21.44 -64.67 -23.06
CA ALA A 67 -21.43 -63.85 -24.28
C ALA A 67 -22.71 -63.02 -24.41
N ILE A 68 -23.86 -63.61 -24.08
CA ILE A 68 -25.16 -62.93 -24.08
C ILE A 68 -25.20 -61.85 -23.03
N ALA A 69 -24.73 -62.13 -21.81
CA ALA A 69 -24.68 -61.16 -20.73
C ALA A 69 -23.79 -59.92 -21.13
N LYS A 70 -22.68 -60.13 -21.80
CA LYS A 70 -21.85 -59.04 -22.32
C LYS A 70 -22.56 -58.20 -23.39
N ALA A 71 -23.32 -58.84 -24.28
CA ALA A 71 -24.09 -58.14 -25.30
C ALA A 71 -25.22 -57.31 -24.69
N GLU A 72 -25.91 -57.84 -23.69
CA GLU A 72 -26.94 -57.08 -22.94
C GLU A 72 -26.39 -55.89 -22.20
N VAL A 73 -25.26 -56.04 -21.50
CA VAL A 73 -24.54 -54.90 -20.86
C VAL A 73 -24.14 -53.84 -21.88
N ALA A 74 -23.67 -54.24 -23.06
CA ALA A 74 -23.32 -53.32 -24.14
C ALA A 74 -24.54 -52.55 -24.64
N SER A 75 -25.71 -53.27 -24.82
CA SER A 75 -26.98 -52.66 -25.22
C SER A 75 -27.47 -51.61 -24.16
N LEU A 76 -27.44 -51.98 -22.89
CA LEU A 76 -27.84 -51.08 -21.80
C LEU A 76 -26.90 -49.83 -21.70
N ARG A 77 -25.62 -50.01 -21.88
CA ARG A 77 -24.67 -48.91 -21.96
C ARG A 77 -24.93 -47.98 -23.15
N LYS A 78 -25.31 -48.54 -24.29
CA LYS A 78 -25.70 -47.75 -25.46
C LYS A 78 -26.96 -46.94 -25.17
N LEU A 79 -28.02 -47.58 -24.62
CA LEU A 79 -29.25 -46.91 -24.24
C LEU A 79 -28.97 -45.74 -23.26
N LYS A 80 -28.18 -45.97 -22.21
CA LYS A 80 -27.75 -44.91 -21.28
C LYS A 80 -27.06 -43.78 -22.00
N LYS A 81 -26.16 -44.08 -22.92
CA LYS A 81 -25.45 -43.08 -23.72
C LYS A 81 -26.42 -42.28 -24.59
N ASP A 82 -27.34 -42.92 -25.27
CA ASP A 82 -28.33 -42.26 -26.14
C ASP A 82 -29.23 -41.28 -25.36
N ILE A 83 -29.63 -41.67 -24.15
CA ILE A 83 -30.37 -40.79 -23.22
C ILE A 83 -29.51 -39.56 -22.83
N GLU A 84 -28.27 -39.78 -22.44
CA GLU A 84 -27.36 -38.68 -22.06
C GLU A 84 -27.03 -37.75 -23.24
N ASP A 85 -26.80 -38.31 -24.44
CA ASP A 85 -26.55 -37.51 -25.64
C ASP A 85 -27.77 -36.68 -26.04
N SER A 86 -28.99 -37.22 -25.90
CA SER A 86 -30.23 -36.47 -26.09
C SER A 86 -30.35 -35.33 -25.09
N ARG A 87 -30.10 -35.59 -23.80
CA ARG A 87 -30.11 -34.56 -22.76
C ARG A 87 -29.13 -33.40 -23.09
N LYS A 88 -27.91 -33.74 -23.52
CA LYS A 88 -26.90 -32.76 -23.92
C LYS A 88 -27.31 -31.97 -25.14
N ALA A 89 -27.92 -32.62 -26.14
CA ALA A 89 -28.40 -31.95 -27.33
C ALA A 89 -29.51 -30.93 -27.02
N VAL A 90 -30.47 -31.32 -26.17
CA VAL A 90 -31.53 -30.42 -25.70
C VAL A 90 -30.94 -29.24 -24.94
N LYS A 91 -30.00 -29.48 -23.98
CA LYS A 91 -29.30 -28.42 -23.25
C LYS A 91 -28.60 -27.45 -24.20
N LYS A 92 -27.89 -27.95 -25.21
CA LYS A 92 -27.17 -27.11 -26.17
C LYS A 92 -28.14 -26.18 -26.92
N LYS A 93 -29.23 -26.72 -27.45
CA LYS A 93 -30.25 -25.92 -28.15
C LYS A 93 -30.92 -24.90 -27.23
N TRP A 94 -31.16 -25.26 -25.96
CA TRP A 94 -31.72 -24.36 -24.96
C TRP A 94 -30.79 -23.19 -24.61
N MET A 95 -29.52 -23.47 -24.48
CA MET A 95 -28.49 -22.48 -24.12
C MET A 95 -28.08 -21.59 -25.28
N GLU A 96 -28.24 -22.01 -26.51
CA GLU A 96 -27.77 -21.27 -27.70
C GLU A 96 -28.27 -19.83 -27.77
N PRO A 97 -29.57 -19.49 -27.56
CA PRO A 97 -30.02 -18.11 -27.52
C PRO A 97 -29.40 -17.30 -26.39
N TYR A 98 -29.21 -17.91 -25.22
CA TYR A 98 -28.57 -17.27 -24.08
C TYR A 98 -27.08 -16.98 -24.36
N GLU A 99 -26.34 -17.91 -24.94
CA GLU A 99 -24.95 -17.74 -25.30
C GLU A 99 -24.77 -16.58 -26.32
N GLN A 100 -25.68 -16.44 -27.25
CA GLN A 100 -25.70 -15.32 -28.19
C GLN A 100 -25.99 -13.99 -27.48
N PHE A 101 -26.94 -13.96 -26.57
CA PHE A 101 -27.24 -12.80 -25.75
C PHE A 101 -26.05 -12.43 -24.87
N GLU A 102 -25.47 -13.39 -24.15
CA GLU A 102 -24.31 -13.20 -23.28
C GLU A 102 -23.12 -12.62 -24.06
N LYS A 103 -22.84 -13.16 -25.26
CA LYS A 103 -21.79 -12.66 -26.14
C LYS A 103 -22.01 -11.19 -26.51
N LYS A 104 -23.24 -10.81 -26.87
CA LYS A 104 -23.58 -9.42 -27.18
C LYS A 104 -23.44 -8.51 -25.97
N MET A 105 -23.93 -8.94 -24.80
CA MET A 105 -23.83 -8.18 -23.56
C MET A 105 -22.38 -7.95 -23.15
N LYS A 106 -21.54 -8.98 -23.21
CA LYS A 106 -20.10 -8.86 -22.98
C LYS A 106 -19.42 -7.88 -23.94
N SER A 107 -19.81 -7.93 -25.22
CA SER A 107 -19.29 -6.97 -26.22
C SER A 107 -19.73 -5.53 -25.95
N LEU A 108 -20.95 -5.30 -25.44
CA LEU A 108 -21.40 -3.97 -25.04
C LEU A 108 -20.66 -3.47 -23.80
N SER A 109 -20.49 -4.35 -22.79
CA SER A 109 -19.75 -4.02 -21.59
C SER A 109 -18.30 -3.64 -21.90
N ALA A 110 -17.63 -4.43 -22.75
CA ALA A 110 -16.25 -4.15 -23.17
C ALA A 110 -16.07 -2.81 -23.88
N LYS A 111 -17.10 -2.26 -24.52
CA LYS A 111 -17.04 -0.92 -25.13
C LYS A 111 -16.98 0.18 -24.07
N VAL A 112 -17.45 -0.06 -22.86
CA VAL A 112 -17.41 0.89 -21.75
C VAL A 112 -16.04 0.85 -21.06
N ASP A 113 -15.35 -0.28 -21.12
CA ASP A 113 -14.03 -0.44 -20.49
C ASP A 113 -12.95 0.45 -21.12
N GLU A 114 -13.01 0.66 -22.44
CA GLU A 114 -12.03 1.49 -23.17
C GLU A 114 -12.03 2.96 -22.68
N PRO A 115 -13.17 3.69 -22.67
CA PRO A 115 -13.21 5.04 -22.13
C PRO A 115 -12.91 5.10 -20.63
N ILE A 116 -13.30 4.10 -19.84
CA ILE A 116 -12.94 4.03 -18.41
C ILE A 116 -11.42 4.01 -18.26
N ASN A 117 -10.74 3.13 -19.00
CA ASN A 117 -9.28 3.04 -18.94
C ASN A 117 -8.62 4.34 -19.40
N ALA A 118 -9.09 4.93 -20.49
CA ALA A 118 -8.54 6.19 -21.00
C ALA A 118 -8.71 7.36 -20.01
N ILE A 119 -9.87 7.44 -19.33
CA ILE A 119 -10.10 8.45 -18.28
C ILE A 119 -9.21 8.20 -17.08
N ASN A 120 -9.09 6.95 -16.63
CA ASN A 120 -8.24 6.61 -15.50
C ASN A 120 -6.76 6.94 -15.76
N GLU A 121 -6.25 6.66 -16.97
CA GLU A 121 -4.90 7.04 -17.38
C GLU A 121 -4.68 8.56 -17.32
N GLN A 122 -5.66 9.34 -17.77
CA GLN A 122 -5.58 10.80 -17.69
C GLN A 122 -5.60 11.30 -16.22
N VAL A 123 -6.49 10.75 -15.40
CA VAL A 123 -6.55 11.09 -13.96
C VAL A 123 -5.22 10.78 -13.27
N GLN A 124 -4.64 9.61 -13.54
CA GLN A 124 -3.33 9.25 -12.99
C GLN A 124 -2.23 10.21 -13.47
N ALA A 125 -2.24 10.59 -14.74
CA ALA A 125 -1.29 11.55 -15.29
C ALA A 125 -1.42 12.94 -14.63
N PHE A 126 -2.63 13.41 -14.39
CA PHE A 126 -2.87 14.67 -13.67
C PHE A 126 -2.39 14.61 -12.21
N GLU A 127 -2.66 13.50 -11.51
CA GLU A 127 -2.19 13.33 -10.14
C GLU A 127 -0.67 13.29 -10.06
N GLU A 128 -0.02 12.58 -10.98
CA GLU A 128 1.44 12.51 -11.00
C GLU A 128 2.08 13.86 -11.32
N LYS A 129 1.52 14.59 -12.30
CA LYS A 129 1.93 15.96 -12.61
C LYS A 129 1.80 16.88 -11.38
N ARG A 130 0.65 16.83 -10.70
CA ARG A 130 0.41 17.59 -9.48
C ARG A 130 1.43 17.26 -8.38
N LYS A 131 1.75 15.98 -8.19
CA LYS A 131 2.79 15.57 -7.22
C LYS A 131 4.16 16.11 -7.59
N GLN A 132 4.52 16.07 -8.88
CA GLN A 132 5.79 16.64 -9.36
C GLN A 132 5.86 18.15 -9.11
N GLU A 133 4.83 18.90 -9.47
CA GLU A 133 4.73 20.33 -9.19
C GLU A 133 4.82 20.62 -7.70
N LYS A 134 4.19 19.79 -6.87
CA LYS A 134 4.27 19.91 -5.42
C LYS A 134 5.67 19.63 -4.87
N ARG A 135 6.38 18.64 -5.40
CA ARG A 135 7.78 18.35 -5.03
C ARG A 135 8.72 19.49 -5.42
N GLU A 136 8.50 20.11 -6.58
CA GLU A 136 9.25 21.29 -7.00
C GLU A 136 8.98 22.47 -6.07
N LEU A 137 7.71 22.71 -5.73
CA LEU A 137 7.34 23.73 -4.75
C LEU A 137 8.01 23.49 -3.39
N ILE A 138 7.99 22.25 -2.89
CA ILE A 138 8.66 21.87 -1.63
C ILE A 138 10.16 22.15 -1.70
N ARG A 139 10.81 21.83 -2.82
CA ARG A 139 12.23 22.12 -3.03
C ARG A 139 12.53 23.62 -3.02
N ASN A 140 11.74 24.39 -3.74
CA ASN A 140 11.91 25.86 -3.77
C ASN A 140 11.70 26.48 -2.37
N LEU A 141 10.66 26.03 -1.64
CA LEU A 141 10.42 26.48 -0.26
C LEU A 141 11.58 26.11 0.67
N TYR A 142 12.17 24.93 0.46
CA TYR A 142 13.33 24.50 1.23
C TYR A 142 14.54 25.40 0.97
N GLU A 143 14.88 25.68 -0.29
CA GLU A 143 16.01 26.54 -0.65
C GLU A 143 15.80 27.98 -0.12
N ASP A 144 14.60 28.52 -0.29
CA ASP A 144 14.24 29.85 0.24
C ASP A 144 14.35 29.92 1.78
N THR A 145 13.90 28.87 2.47
CA THR A 145 13.93 28.84 3.94
C THR A 145 15.33 28.57 4.47
N LEU A 146 16.13 27.77 3.78
CA LEU A 146 17.50 27.42 4.17
C LEU A 146 18.43 28.64 4.22
N ALA A 147 18.13 29.67 3.44
CA ALA A 147 18.90 30.92 3.44
C ALA A 147 18.91 31.63 4.83
N ASP A 148 17.86 31.43 5.63
CA ASP A 148 17.76 31.99 6.98
C ASP A 148 18.56 31.19 8.03
N TYR A 149 19.13 30.04 7.66
CA TYR A 149 19.79 29.07 8.57
C TYR A 149 21.23 28.72 8.12
N GLU A 150 21.96 29.67 7.58
CA GLU A 150 23.33 29.46 7.03
C GLU A 150 24.28 28.84 8.05
N ASP A 151 24.23 29.26 9.32
CA ASP A 151 25.11 28.78 10.40
C ASP A 151 24.96 27.29 10.73
N CYS A 152 23.84 26.68 10.36
CA CYS A 152 23.56 25.26 10.56
C CYS A 152 23.23 24.49 9.27
N ARG A 153 23.49 25.10 8.12
CA ARG A 153 23.24 24.53 6.78
C ARG A 153 23.78 23.11 6.63
N ASP A 154 24.98 22.84 7.17
CA ASP A 154 25.62 21.52 7.07
C ASP A 154 24.87 20.40 7.79
N TYR A 155 23.97 20.73 8.71
CA TYR A 155 23.15 19.79 9.50
C TYR A 155 21.75 19.61 8.91
N ILE A 156 21.34 20.47 7.98
CA ILE A 156 20.02 20.51 7.38
C ILE A 156 20.07 19.84 6.00
N SER A 157 19.25 18.87 5.75
CA SER A 157 19.03 18.31 4.41
C SER A 157 17.55 18.10 4.16
N LEU A 158 17.10 18.33 2.92
CA LEU A 158 15.70 18.16 2.56
C LEU A 158 15.21 16.72 2.85
N ASP A 159 16.03 15.72 2.54
CA ASP A 159 15.64 14.30 2.75
C ASP A 159 15.34 13.97 4.22
N LYS A 160 16.03 14.63 5.16
CA LYS A 160 15.80 14.44 6.60
C LYS A 160 14.61 15.21 7.13
N LEU A 161 14.29 16.33 6.49
CA LEU A 161 13.16 17.18 6.87
C LEU A 161 11.86 16.76 6.19
N TYR A 162 11.96 16.05 5.07
CA TYR A 162 10.84 15.76 4.20
C TYR A 162 9.74 14.99 4.90
N ASP A 163 8.51 15.45 4.73
CA ASP A 163 7.31 14.77 5.19
C ASP A 163 6.42 14.47 3.97
N SER A 164 6.11 13.21 3.74
CA SER A 164 5.27 12.78 2.62
C SER A 164 3.87 13.41 2.64
N LYS A 165 3.41 13.86 3.82
CA LYS A 165 2.14 14.60 3.96
C LYS A 165 2.16 15.93 3.23
N TRP A 166 3.33 16.53 2.99
CA TRP A 166 3.45 17.77 2.24
C TRP A 166 3.00 17.64 0.78
N GLU A 167 3.02 16.42 0.22
CA GLU A 167 2.54 16.16 -1.14
C GLU A 167 1.02 16.14 -1.25
N ASN A 168 0.28 16.10 -0.14
CA ASN A 168 -1.17 16.10 -0.16
C ASN A 168 -1.72 17.41 -0.77
N ALA A 169 -2.79 17.30 -1.54
CA ALA A 169 -3.43 18.45 -2.20
C ALA A 169 -3.89 19.51 -1.19
N SER A 170 -4.42 19.07 -0.04
CA SER A 170 -4.97 19.95 1.00
C SER A 170 -3.91 20.72 1.80
N VAL A 171 -2.62 20.39 1.70
CA VAL A 171 -1.57 21.05 2.47
C VAL A 171 -1.07 22.28 1.71
N SER A 172 -1.26 23.46 2.29
CA SER A 172 -0.86 24.73 1.67
C SER A 172 0.66 24.96 1.70
N ALA A 173 1.19 25.73 0.74
CA ALA A 173 2.59 26.18 0.73
C ALA A 173 3.00 26.88 2.04
N LYS A 174 2.09 27.68 2.60
CA LYS A 174 2.29 28.39 3.87
C LYS A 174 2.47 27.40 5.04
N SER A 175 1.67 26.33 5.07
CA SER A 175 1.79 25.29 6.10
C SER A 175 3.10 24.53 5.98
N ILE A 176 3.51 24.18 4.76
CA ILE A 176 4.78 23.49 4.48
C ILE A 176 5.94 24.37 4.94
N LYS A 177 5.97 25.66 4.56
CA LYS A 177 7.02 26.59 4.95
C LYS A 177 7.12 26.71 6.47
N LYS A 178 5.98 26.82 7.16
CA LYS A 178 5.93 26.89 8.61
C LYS A 178 6.55 25.64 9.26
N ASP A 179 6.15 24.46 8.83
CA ASP A 179 6.68 23.18 9.35
C ASP A 179 8.18 23.05 9.08
N MET A 180 8.66 23.46 7.89
CA MET A 180 10.09 23.51 7.57
C MET A 180 10.84 24.44 8.53
N MET A 181 10.34 25.64 8.75
CA MET A 181 10.96 26.61 9.68
C MET A 181 11.01 26.07 11.11
N GLU A 182 9.95 25.42 11.60
CA GLU A 182 9.92 24.81 12.92
C GLU A 182 10.98 23.72 13.06
N ARG A 183 11.12 22.85 12.07
CA ARG A 183 12.13 21.77 12.03
C ARG A 183 13.56 22.31 11.93
N MET A 184 13.80 23.29 11.06
CA MET A 184 15.11 23.94 10.91
C MET A 184 15.52 24.70 12.15
N SER A 185 14.62 25.43 12.79
CA SER A 185 14.84 26.11 14.08
C SER A 185 15.17 25.12 15.19
N GLY A 186 14.51 23.97 15.20
CA GLY A 186 14.86 22.86 16.12
C GLY A 186 16.29 22.37 15.94
N ILE A 187 16.74 22.21 14.69
CA ILE A 187 18.12 21.81 14.37
C ILE A 187 19.11 22.91 14.81
N GLN A 188 18.82 24.16 14.53
CA GLN A 188 19.66 25.30 14.94
C GLN A 188 19.81 25.36 16.47
N THR A 189 18.71 25.18 17.19
CA THR A 189 18.73 25.13 18.66
C THR A 189 19.55 23.96 19.19
N ALA A 190 19.44 22.79 18.56
CA ALA A 190 20.21 21.61 18.94
C ALA A 190 21.71 21.80 18.69
N VAL A 191 22.10 22.30 17.53
CA VAL A 191 23.51 22.61 17.21
C VAL A 191 24.08 23.65 18.19
N SER A 192 23.32 24.71 18.49
CA SER A 192 23.72 25.72 19.45
C SER A 192 23.87 25.15 20.87
N SER A 193 22.98 24.22 21.26
CA SER A 193 23.06 23.55 22.57
C SER A 193 24.32 22.68 22.70
N ILE A 194 24.69 21.95 21.65
CA ILE A 194 25.90 21.14 21.63
C ILE A 194 27.13 22.04 21.73
N LYS A 195 27.20 23.12 20.95
CA LYS A 195 28.32 24.09 20.97
C LYS A 195 28.46 24.80 22.32
N ALA A 196 27.34 25.11 22.98
CA ALA A 196 27.34 25.76 24.28
C ALA A 196 27.95 24.92 25.42
N MET A 197 28.12 23.60 25.20
CA MET A 197 28.77 22.75 26.20
C MET A 197 30.31 22.91 26.26
N HIS A 198 30.91 23.50 25.24
CA HIS A 198 32.34 23.77 25.17
C HIS A 198 33.24 22.55 25.56
N SER A 199 32.83 21.36 25.15
CA SER A 199 33.54 20.11 25.44
C SER A 199 34.57 19.79 24.37
N ASP A 200 35.67 19.13 24.78
CA ASP A 200 36.64 18.57 23.83
C ASP A 200 36.00 17.57 22.84
N LYS A 201 34.78 17.11 23.11
CA LYS A 201 34.01 16.19 22.29
C LYS A 201 32.87 16.87 21.49
N GLU A 202 32.91 18.20 21.36
CA GLU A 202 31.93 18.98 20.61
C GLU A 202 31.82 18.51 19.15
N GLU A 203 32.96 18.36 18.45
CA GLU A 203 32.99 17.94 17.05
C GLU A 203 32.36 16.53 16.86
N ASP A 204 32.76 15.58 17.71
CA ASP A 204 32.25 14.21 17.66
C ASP A 204 30.72 14.19 17.90
N ALA A 205 30.22 15.01 18.83
CA ALA A 205 28.82 15.14 19.14
C ALA A 205 28.03 15.79 17.98
N LEU A 206 28.60 16.79 17.32
CA LEU A 206 28.01 17.42 16.13
C LEU A 206 27.95 16.44 14.96
N VAL A 207 28.98 15.62 14.75
CA VAL A 207 28.97 14.56 13.74
C VAL A 207 27.87 13.53 14.03
N LEU A 208 27.75 13.09 15.28
CA LEU A 208 26.72 12.16 15.70
C LEU A 208 25.31 12.76 15.50
N TYR A 209 25.13 14.04 15.88
CA TYR A 209 23.87 14.74 15.68
C TYR A 209 23.52 14.88 14.19
N LYS A 210 24.49 15.24 13.35
CA LYS A 210 24.31 15.33 11.90
C LYS A 210 23.81 14.01 11.30
N GLN A 211 24.25 12.88 11.83
CA GLN A 211 23.82 11.55 11.35
C GLN A 211 22.42 11.15 11.84
N THR A 212 22.12 11.44 13.11
CA THR A 212 20.94 10.88 13.80
C THR A 212 19.81 11.87 14.03
N LEU A 213 20.07 13.16 14.02
CA LEU A 213 19.22 14.25 14.51
C LEU A 213 18.69 14.02 15.95
N ASP A 214 19.38 13.20 16.73
CA ASP A 214 19.07 12.92 18.12
C ASP A 214 19.96 13.74 19.04
N LEU A 215 19.41 14.87 19.52
CA LEU A 215 20.11 15.76 20.45
C LEU A 215 20.45 15.07 21.78
N ASN A 216 19.54 14.26 22.31
CA ASN A 216 19.76 13.60 23.59
C ASN A 216 20.96 12.67 23.55
N ARG A 217 21.09 11.93 22.46
CA ARG A 217 22.22 11.03 22.25
C ARG A 217 23.55 11.78 22.13
N ALA A 218 23.55 12.90 21.43
CA ALA A 218 24.75 13.76 21.32
C ALA A 218 25.16 14.36 22.67
N LEU A 219 24.20 14.89 23.43
CA LEU A 219 24.45 15.43 24.76
C LEU A 219 24.90 14.37 25.77
N GLN A 220 24.32 13.18 25.70
CA GLN A 220 24.71 12.04 26.56
C GLN A 220 26.18 11.66 26.31
N MET A 221 26.62 11.63 25.04
CA MET A 221 28.02 11.35 24.70
C MET A 221 28.97 12.36 25.34
N ILE A 222 28.65 13.65 25.26
CA ILE A 222 29.44 14.69 25.91
C ILE A 222 29.44 14.52 27.43
N SER A 223 28.27 14.31 28.03
CA SER A 223 28.12 14.19 29.48
C SER A 223 28.95 13.03 30.05
N VAL A 224 28.92 11.86 29.42
CA VAL A 224 29.73 10.71 29.81
C VAL A 224 31.22 11.01 29.70
N TYR A 225 31.64 11.68 28.64
CA TYR A 225 33.04 12.07 28.47
C TYR A 225 33.48 13.02 29.56
N GLU A 226 32.72 14.08 29.86
CA GLU A 226 33.09 15.08 30.88
C GLU A 226 33.12 14.47 32.29
N GLN A 227 32.20 13.54 32.60
CA GLN A 227 32.22 12.78 33.85
C GLN A 227 33.53 11.97 33.99
N ASN A 228 33.88 11.19 32.95
CA ASN A 228 35.10 10.39 32.95
C ASN A 228 36.34 11.26 33.06
N LYS A 229 36.39 12.41 32.39
CA LYS A 229 37.47 13.39 32.46
C LYS A 229 37.62 13.97 33.87
N ALA A 230 36.49 14.37 34.48
CA ALA A 230 36.48 14.89 35.84
C ALA A 230 36.96 13.84 36.88
N GLU A 231 36.55 12.58 36.72
CA GLU A 231 37.03 11.49 37.58
C GLU A 231 38.54 11.22 37.40
N ALA A 232 39.02 11.25 36.15
CA ALA A 232 40.44 11.05 35.87
C ALA A 232 41.29 12.18 36.50
N LEU A 233 40.83 13.43 36.38
CA LEU A 233 41.51 14.57 37.01
C LEU A 233 41.53 14.47 38.54
N LYS A 234 40.41 14.07 39.17
CA LYS A 234 40.38 13.85 40.62
C LYS A 234 41.36 12.77 41.06
N ARG A 235 41.41 11.63 40.38
CA ARG A 235 42.36 10.55 40.67
C ARG A 235 43.81 10.99 40.54
N GLU A 236 44.10 11.82 39.53
CA GLU A 236 45.45 12.36 39.35
C GLU A 236 45.81 13.36 40.43
N GLU A 237 44.91 14.25 40.82
CA GLU A 237 45.12 15.17 41.92
C GLU A 237 45.33 14.46 43.27
N GLU A 238 44.53 13.44 43.56
CA GLU A 238 44.71 12.60 44.73
C GLU A 238 46.08 11.89 44.75
N ARG A 239 46.50 11.35 43.57
CA ARG A 239 47.82 10.74 43.45
C ARG A 239 48.95 11.73 43.71
N ARG A 240 48.87 12.95 43.16
CA ARG A 240 49.83 14.01 43.41
C ARG A 240 49.91 14.40 44.87
N LYS A 241 48.80 14.56 45.55
CA LYS A 241 48.76 14.84 46.99
C LYS A 241 49.41 13.73 47.78
N GLN A 242 49.11 12.47 47.48
CA GLN A 242 49.76 11.32 48.19
C GLN A 242 51.27 11.24 47.91
N GLU A 243 51.73 11.56 46.69
CA GLU A 243 53.16 11.60 46.38
C GLU A 243 53.87 12.74 47.11
N GLU A 244 53.22 13.89 47.25
CA GLU A 244 53.75 15.04 47.97
C GLU A 244 53.83 14.77 49.48
N GLU A 245 52.76 14.18 50.04
CA GLU A 245 52.78 13.73 51.44
C GLU A 245 53.88 12.70 51.72
N ARG A 246 54.09 11.73 50.83
CA ARG A 246 55.19 10.74 50.95
C ARG A 246 56.56 11.40 50.87
N ARG A 247 56.74 12.43 50.03
CA ARG A 247 58.00 13.19 49.95
C ARG A 247 58.26 13.95 51.25
N ILE A 248 57.24 14.65 51.74
CA ILE A 248 57.35 15.39 52.98
C ILE A 248 57.66 14.43 54.16
N GLN A 249 56.96 13.28 54.23
CA GLN A 249 57.20 12.29 55.25
C GLN A 249 58.63 11.71 55.21
N ALA A 250 59.14 11.40 54.01
CA ALA A 250 60.48 10.93 53.77
C ALA A 250 61.55 11.98 54.12
N GLU A 251 61.26 13.23 53.90
CA GLU A 251 62.16 14.36 54.28
C GLU A 251 62.22 14.61 55.76
N ILE A 252 61.08 14.48 56.46
CA ILE A 252 61.01 14.54 57.93
C ILE A 252 61.77 13.37 58.56
N GLU A 253 61.64 12.15 58.00
CA GLU A 253 62.41 11.00 58.50
C GLU A 253 63.89 11.15 58.30
N ARG A 254 64.32 11.71 57.15
CA ARG A 254 65.76 12.03 56.89
C ARG A 254 66.31 13.10 57.82
N ALA A 255 65.46 14.08 58.21
CA ALA A 255 65.88 15.15 59.12
C ALA A 255 65.92 14.71 60.60
N LYS A 256 65.37 13.54 60.94
CA LYS A 256 65.40 12.95 62.31
C LYS A 256 66.53 11.95 62.52
N MET A 257 67.28 11.59 61.48
CA MET A 257 68.48 10.77 61.54
C MET A 257 69.76 11.66 61.61
#